data_3d6babb5086fdcf78ea5e8c579dc4ab4
#
_entry.id   3d6babb5086fdcf78ea5e8c579dc4ab4
#
_cell.length_a   1.000
_cell.length_b   1.000
_cell.length_c   1.000
_cell.angle_alpha   90.00
_cell.angle_beta   90.00
_cell.angle_gamma   90.00
#
_symmetry.space_group_name_H-M   'P 1'
#
loop_
_entity.id
_entity.type
_entity.pdbx_description
1 polymer ?
#
loop_
_entity_poly.entity_id
_entity_poly.type
_entity_poly.pdbx_seq_one_letter_code
_entity_poly.pdbx_strand_id
1 'polypeptide(L)'
;MKKILVIGSTGLLGKPTTRQFIERGHDVSLLARNPEKTRQLFPECRIEMGDVFDEDSLRSAFQGKDVVYLNLSVAPSSSNKDPQQEREGMRNIIAAAKKEKVGRIAYLSSLIKNYQGMNGFDWWAFRIKNAAIDQLKNSGVSYSIFYPSTFMETFLNLIKGNNIYLVSGSHAPMWMIAAADYGNQVSKALEIVNGNQEFVIQGLEPFTWDEAAKVIVENYKARQLKIKKAPIGIVKFLGTFNRKVEYGAKILTALNNYPEKFESDPAWSALGKPTITLKAFASAL
;
A
#
# COMPACT_ATOMS: atom_id res chain seq x y z
N MET A 1 21.11 -10.96 -2.33
CA MET A 1 21.11 -9.48 -2.28
C MET A 1 20.65 -8.96 -3.63
N LYS A 2 19.70 -8.02 -3.69
CA LYS A 2 19.19 -7.36 -4.91
C LYS A 2 19.42 -5.86 -4.80
N LYS A 3 19.64 -5.18 -5.92
CA LYS A 3 19.65 -3.73 -6.03
C LYS A 3 18.22 -3.23 -6.27
N ILE A 4 17.60 -2.67 -5.22
CA ILE A 4 16.18 -2.28 -5.24
C ILE A 4 16.06 -0.76 -5.26
N LEU A 5 15.35 -0.22 -6.23
CA LEU A 5 14.86 1.17 -6.17
C LEU A 5 13.45 1.19 -5.62
N VAL A 6 13.22 1.95 -4.55
CA VAL A 6 11.92 2.11 -3.93
C VAL A 6 11.28 3.45 -4.32
N ILE A 7 10.10 3.40 -4.93
CA ILE A 7 9.26 4.57 -5.22
C ILE A 7 8.15 4.64 -4.17
N GLY A 8 8.04 5.78 -3.47
CA GLY A 8 7.05 5.96 -2.40
C GLY A 8 7.52 5.53 -1.01
N SER A 9 8.83 5.50 -0.76
CA SER A 9 9.48 5.06 0.49
C SER A 9 9.06 5.86 1.74
N THR A 10 8.68 7.12 1.61
CA THR A 10 8.35 8.01 2.76
C THR A 10 6.89 7.95 3.20
N GLY A 11 6.05 7.18 2.49
CA GLY A 11 4.64 7.00 2.82
C GLY A 11 4.41 6.12 4.05
N LEU A 12 3.14 6.08 4.51
CA LEU A 12 2.71 5.29 5.67
C LEU A 12 3.16 3.82 5.57
N LEU A 13 2.99 3.22 4.41
CA LEU A 13 3.37 1.82 4.13
C LEU A 13 4.79 1.69 3.57
N GLY A 14 5.24 2.71 2.82
CA GLY A 14 6.56 2.69 2.21
C GLY A 14 7.70 2.68 3.21
N LYS A 15 7.55 3.42 4.32
CA LYS A 15 8.59 3.49 5.36
C LYS A 15 8.88 2.13 6.01
N PRO A 16 7.90 1.42 6.60
CA PRO A 16 8.15 0.10 7.17
C PRO A 16 8.58 -0.94 6.13
N THR A 17 8.00 -0.93 4.94
CA THR A 17 8.40 -1.84 3.85
C THR A 17 9.86 -1.61 3.43
N THR A 18 10.28 -0.36 3.27
CA THR A 18 11.68 -0.02 2.93
C THR A 18 12.65 -0.50 4.02
N ARG A 19 12.30 -0.34 5.30
CA ARG A 19 13.10 -0.86 6.42
C ARG A 19 13.31 -2.36 6.32
N GLN A 20 12.27 -3.11 5.98
CA GLN A 20 12.39 -4.57 5.81
C GLN A 20 13.35 -4.94 4.66
N PHE A 21 13.38 -4.20 3.56
CA PHE A 21 14.35 -4.45 2.49
C PHE A 21 15.80 -4.21 2.97
N ILE A 22 16.03 -3.13 3.75
CA ILE A 22 17.34 -2.82 4.31
C ILE A 22 17.77 -3.89 5.32
N GLU A 23 16.90 -4.24 6.27
CA GLU A 23 17.15 -5.25 7.32
C GLU A 23 17.46 -6.63 6.74
N ARG A 24 16.90 -6.95 5.57
CA ARG A 24 17.20 -8.19 4.85
C ARG A 24 18.46 -8.12 3.95
N GLY A 25 19.20 -7.03 4.03
CA GLY A 25 20.51 -6.88 3.37
C GLY A 25 20.43 -6.62 1.86
N HIS A 26 19.32 -6.06 1.37
CA HIS A 26 19.29 -5.58 -0.03
C HIS A 26 20.02 -4.25 -0.17
N ASP A 27 20.56 -3.98 -1.34
CA ASP A 27 21.10 -2.66 -1.73
C ASP A 27 19.94 -1.76 -2.15
N VAL A 28 19.50 -0.91 -1.21
CA VAL A 28 18.29 -0.10 -1.37
C VAL A 28 18.63 1.33 -1.76
N SER A 29 18.05 1.81 -2.85
CA SER A 29 18.02 3.21 -3.23
C SER A 29 16.58 3.72 -3.30
N LEU A 30 16.39 5.02 -3.14
CA LEU A 30 15.06 5.64 -2.99
C LEU A 30 14.85 6.73 -4.03
N LEU A 31 13.76 6.64 -4.81
CA LEU A 31 13.35 7.75 -5.66
C LEU A 31 12.61 8.79 -4.83
N ALA A 32 13.04 10.03 -4.88
CA ALA A 32 12.44 11.10 -4.11
C ALA A 32 12.36 12.42 -4.88
N ARG A 33 11.19 13.09 -4.81
CA ARG A 33 11.00 14.46 -5.29
C ARG A 33 11.63 15.50 -4.34
N ASN A 34 11.66 15.17 -3.05
CA ASN A 34 12.33 15.95 -2.00
C ASN A 34 13.37 15.07 -1.30
N PRO A 35 14.65 15.15 -1.73
CA PRO A 35 15.72 14.33 -1.18
C PRO A 35 16.00 14.57 0.30
N GLU A 36 15.87 15.80 0.78
CA GLU A 36 16.20 16.17 2.17
C GLU A 36 15.34 15.43 3.19
N LYS A 37 14.01 15.45 3.00
CA LYS A 37 13.07 14.70 3.85
C LYS A 37 13.37 13.20 3.83
N THR A 38 13.70 12.67 2.66
CA THR A 38 13.98 11.25 2.50
C THR A 38 15.28 10.88 3.20
N ARG A 39 16.33 11.70 3.13
CA ARG A 39 17.62 11.51 3.80
C ARG A 39 17.48 11.51 5.32
N GLN A 40 16.60 12.34 5.87
CA GLN A 40 16.33 12.32 7.32
C GLN A 40 15.72 10.99 7.80
N LEU A 41 14.91 10.33 6.96
CA LEU A 41 14.27 9.06 7.30
C LEU A 41 15.15 7.83 7.03
N PHE A 42 16.03 7.93 6.04
CA PHE A 42 16.88 6.85 5.54
C PHE A 42 18.29 7.39 5.21
N PRO A 43 19.07 7.79 6.23
CA PRO A 43 20.41 8.36 6.02
C PRO A 43 21.40 7.36 5.39
N GLU A 44 21.12 6.06 5.56
CA GLU A 44 21.92 4.95 5.03
C GLU A 44 21.68 4.66 3.54
N CYS A 45 20.58 5.17 2.96
CA CYS A 45 20.21 4.85 1.58
C CYS A 45 20.71 5.89 0.58
N ARG A 46 21.09 5.43 -0.61
CA ARG A 46 21.28 6.30 -1.76
C ARG A 46 19.93 6.86 -2.21
N ILE A 47 19.88 8.19 -2.43
CA ILE A 47 18.67 8.85 -2.88
C ILE A 47 18.86 9.35 -4.30
N GLU A 48 17.98 8.91 -5.19
CA GLU A 48 17.88 9.34 -6.57
C GLU A 48 16.79 10.43 -6.65
N MET A 49 17.16 11.61 -7.15
CA MET A 49 16.16 12.67 -7.37
C MET A 49 15.36 12.35 -8.63
N GLY A 50 14.02 12.38 -8.54
CA GLY A 50 13.18 12.14 -9.71
C GLY A 50 11.69 12.14 -9.38
N ASP A 51 10.89 12.14 -10.45
CA ASP A 51 9.43 12.09 -10.41
C ASP A 51 8.92 11.02 -11.39
N VAL A 52 7.86 10.31 -11.01
CA VAL A 52 7.22 9.31 -11.89
C VAL A 52 6.60 9.93 -13.16
N PHE A 53 6.43 11.23 -13.19
CA PHE A 53 5.97 11.97 -14.37
C PHE A 53 7.10 12.43 -15.29
N ASP A 54 8.35 12.23 -14.90
CA ASP A 54 9.56 12.57 -15.65
C ASP A 54 10.33 11.30 -16.03
N GLU A 55 10.21 10.89 -17.31
CA GLU A 55 10.82 9.66 -17.81
C GLU A 55 12.36 9.71 -17.76
N ASP A 56 12.98 10.86 -18.00
CA ASP A 56 14.45 10.97 -18.00
C ASP A 56 15.01 10.82 -16.58
N SER A 57 14.35 11.39 -15.59
CA SER A 57 14.73 11.18 -14.18
C SER A 57 14.56 9.72 -13.76
N LEU A 58 13.48 9.04 -14.21
CA LEU A 58 13.28 7.62 -13.97
C LEU A 58 14.36 6.77 -14.61
N ARG A 59 14.73 7.06 -15.86
CA ARG A 59 15.80 6.33 -16.55
C ARG A 59 17.11 6.41 -15.79
N SER A 60 17.51 7.61 -15.37
CA SER A 60 18.72 7.81 -14.57
C SER A 60 18.69 7.00 -13.27
N ALA A 61 17.56 7.00 -12.57
CA ALA A 61 17.39 6.28 -11.30
C ALA A 61 17.34 4.76 -11.46
N PHE A 62 16.93 4.23 -12.64
CA PHE A 62 16.76 2.79 -12.89
C PHE A 62 18.04 2.11 -13.35
N GLN A 63 19.08 2.85 -13.72
CA GLN A 63 20.34 2.28 -14.17
C GLN A 63 20.92 1.29 -13.17
N GLY A 64 21.17 0.08 -13.61
CA GLY A 64 21.79 -0.99 -12.83
C GLY A 64 20.93 -1.52 -11.67
N LYS A 65 19.61 -1.28 -11.67
CA LYS A 65 18.71 -1.84 -10.67
C LYS A 65 18.18 -3.21 -11.09
N ASP A 66 18.14 -4.13 -10.15
CA ASP A 66 17.53 -5.45 -10.37
C ASP A 66 16.01 -5.36 -10.28
N VAL A 67 15.51 -4.55 -9.35
CA VAL A 67 14.09 -4.42 -9.03
C VAL A 67 13.71 -2.96 -8.81
N VAL A 68 12.54 -2.58 -9.31
CA VAL A 68 11.86 -1.32 -8.94
C VAL A 68 10.60 -1.67 -8.16
N TYR A 69 10.56 -1.28 -6.88
CA TYR A 69 9.40 -1.47 -6.02
C TYR A 69 8.53 -0.22 -6.00
N LEU A 70 7.23 -0.41 -6.25
CA LEU A 70 6.23 0.65 -6.39
C LEU A 70 5.23 0.65 -5.25
N ASN A 71 5.23 1.72 -4.46
CA ASN A 71 4.19 2.06 -3.50
C ASN A 71 3.48 3.33 -3.97
N LEU A 72 2.64 3.19 -4.98
CA LEU A 72 1.90 4.27 -5.61
C LEU A 72 0.47 4.35 -5.10
N SER A 73 -0.10 5.54 -5.09
CA SER A 73 -1.51 5.77 -4.77
C SER A 73 -2.01 7.05 -5.42
N VAL A 74 -3.33 7.14 -5.61
CA VAL A 74 -3.95 8.41 -5.97
C VAL A 74 -3.96 9.35 -4.76
N ALA A 75 -3.72 10.63 -4.98
CA ALA A 75 -3.79 11.61 -3.91
C ALA A 75 -5.26 11.84 -3.48
N PRO A 76 -5.58 11.87 -2.18
CA PRO A 76 -6.96 12.05 -1.71
C PRO A 76 -7.64 13.36 -2.17
N SER A 77 -6.86 14.36 -2.57
CA SER A 77 -7.36 15.64 -3.08
C SER A 77 -7.48 15.69 -4.60
N SER A 78 -7.00 14.67 -5.32
CA SER A 78 -7.03 14.63 -6.79
C SER A 78 -8.38 14.19 -7.34
N SER A 79 -8.56 14.40 -8.62
CA SER A 79 -9.69 13.94 -9.43
C SER A 79 -9.21 13.00 -10.55
N ASN A 80 -10.14 12.33 -11.21
CA ASN A 80 -9.81 11.49 -12.36
C ASN A 80 -9.18 12.26 -13.54
N LYS A 81 -9.38 13.59 -13.59
CA LYS A 81 -8.82 14.45 -14.66
C LYS A 81 -7.36 14.83 -14.42
N ASP A 82 -6.91 14.75 -13.17
CA ASP A 82 -5.53 15.09 -12.83
C ASP A 82 -4.57 13.97 -13.23
N PRO A 83 -3.30 14.25 -13.52
CA PRO A 83 -2.29 13.21 -13.71
C PRO A 83 -2.20 12.28 -12.50
N GLN A 84 -2.17 10.98 -12.73
CA GLN A 84 -2.16 9.96 -11.67
C GLN A 84 -0.89 9.11 -11.75
N GLN A 85 -0.27 8.88 -10.59
CA GLN A 85 0.95 8.07 -10.51
C GLN A 85 0.72 6.64 -11.04
N GLU A 86 -0.45 6.06 -10.77
CA GLU A 86 -0.82 4.71 -11.23
C GLU A 86 -1.35 4.67 -12.67
N ARG A 87 -1.48 5.80 -13.36
CA ARG A 87 -1.90 5.86 -14.78
C ARG A 87 -0.76 6.35 -15.67
N GLU A 88 -0.43 7.63 -15.60
CA GLU A 88 0.67 8.24 -16.36
C GLU A 88 2.03 7.79 -15.82
N GLY A 89 2.20 7.80 -14.49
CA GLY A 89 3.44 7.39 -13.85
C GLY A 89 3.78 5.91 -14.12
N MET A 90 2.79 5.01 -14.12
CA MET A 90 3.02 3.60 -14.45
C MET A 90 3.53 3.41 -15.88
N ARG A 91 3.02 4.17 -16.85
CA ARG A 91 3.51 4.14 -18.24
C ARG A 91 4.98 4.55 -18.33
N ASN A 92 5.35 5.64 -17.69
CA ASN A 92 6.73 6.13 -17.69
C ASN A 92 7.67 5.15 -16.97
N ILE A 93 7.22 4.57 -15.85
CA ILE A 93 7.97 3.54 -15.10
C ILE A 93 8.23 2.31 -15.99
N ILE A 94 7.21 1.83 -16.70
CA ILE A 94 7.35 0.67 -17.61
C ILE A 94 8.31 1.02 -18.75
N ALA A 95 8.21 2.20 -19.35
CA ALA A 95 9.08 2.65 -20.43
C ALA A 95 10.56 2.72 -19.97
N ALA A 96 10.80 3.36 -18.82
CA ALA A 96 12.12 3.45 -18.22
C ALA A 96 12.69 2.06 -17.85
N ALA A 97 11.87 1.18 -17.25
CA ALA A 97 12.28 -0.15 -16.86
C ALA A 97 12.72 -1.01 -18.06
N LYS A 98 12.00 -0.92 -19.18
CA LYS A 98 12.39 -1.59 -20.46
C LYS A 98 13.73 -1.07 -20.98
N LYS A 99 13.89 0.25 -21.01
CA LYS A 99 15.06 0.91 -21.58
C LYS A 99 16.32 0.62 -20.76
N GLU A 100 16.20 0.63 -19.44
CA GLU A 100 17.30 0.36 -18.51
C GLU A 100 17.43 -1.14 -18.15
N LYS A 101 16.63 -2.01 -18.77
CA LYS A 101 16.64 -3.47 -18.59
C LYS A 101 16.47 -3.91 -17.14
N VAL A 102 15.59 -3.22 -16.40
CA VAL A 102 15.24 -3.61 -15.04
C VAL A 102 14.67 -5.03 -15.03
N GLY A 103 15.20 -5.89 -14.17
CA GLY A 103 14.83 -7.30 -14.13
C GLY A 103 13.39 -7.55 -13.68
N ARG A 104 12.82 -6.67 -12.81
CA ARG A 104 11.47 -6.85 -12.27
C ARG A 104 10.85 -5.54 -11.77
N ILE A 105 9.56 -5.37 -12.02
CA ILE A 105 8.73 -4.35 -11.34
C ILE A 105 7.90 -5.05 -10.27
N ALA A 106 8.06 -4.63 -9.01
CA ALA A 106 7.28 -5.11 -7.87
C ALA A 106 6.25 -4.05 -7.46
N TYR A 107 4.97 -4.37 -7.49
CA TYR A 107 3.89 -3.39 -7.34
C TYR A 107 2.97 -3.71 -6.16
N LEU A 108 2.86 -2.76 -5.24
CA LEU A 108 1.85 -2.76 -4.18
C LEU A 108 0.50 -2.31 -4.76
N SER A 109 -0.38 -3.27 -4.95
CA SER A 109 -1.79 -3.03 -5.30
C SER A 109 -2.68 -3.06 -4.03
N SER A 110 -3.86 -3.61 -4.08
CA SER A 110 -4.71 -3.86 -2.91
C SER A 110 -5.80 -4.89 -3.23
N LEU A 111 -6.21 -5.67 -2.24
CA LEU A 111 -7.29 -6.63 -2.39
C LEU A 111 -8.65 -5.93 -2.51
N ILE A 112 -8.84 -4.83 -1.76
CA ILE A 112 -10.08 -4.04 -1.73
C ILE A 112 -10.51 -3.48 -3.09
N LYS A 113 -9.60 -3.33 -4.07
CA LYS A 113 -9.95 -2.92 -5.43
C LYS A 113 -10.98 -3.84 -6.10
N ASN A 114 -11.07 -5.10 -5.63
CA ASN A 114 -12.02 -6.08 -6.13
C ASN A 114 -13.48 -5.74 -5.77
N TYR A 115 -13.70 -4.76 -4.88
CA TYR A 115 -15.05 -4.23 -4.64
C TYR A 115 -15.60 -3.40 -5.82
N GLN A 116 -14.75 -3.02 -6.79
CA GLN A 116 -15.17 -2.32 -8.00
C GLN A 116 -16.21 -3.13 -8.76
N GLY A 117 -17.37 -2.54 -9.04
CA GLY A 117 -18.50 -3.17 -9.71
C GLY A 117 -19.45 -3.96 -8.79
N MET A 118 -19.08 -4.26 -7.54
CA MET A 118 -19.96 -4.93 -6.58
C MET A 118 -21.01 -3.96 -6.03
N ASN A 119 -22.26 -4.42 -5.91
CA ASN A 119 -23.37 -3.64 -5.32
C ASN A 119 -23.53 -2.24 -5.94
N GLY A 120 -23.25 -2.10 -7.24
CA GLY A 120 -23.29 -0.80 -7.94
C GLY A 120 -22.17 0.16 -7.55
N PHE A 121 -21.16 -0.29 -6.80
CA PHE A 121 -20.03 0.56 -6.43
C PHE A 121 -19.15 0.81 -7.65
N ASP A 122 -18.93 2.09 -7.94
CA ASP A 122 -18.01 2.54 -8.97
C ASP A 122 -17.13 3.67 -8.45
N TRP A 123 -15.80 3.52 -8.62
CA TRP A 123 -14.84 4.52 -8.23
C TRP A 123 -13.65 4.58 -9.18
N TRP A 124 -13.41 5.76 -9.73
CA TRP A 124 -12.35 5.99 -10.71
C TRP A 124 -10.96 5.58 -10.20
N ALA A 125 -10.66 5.73 -8.89
CA ALA A 125 -9.39 5.34 -8.32
C ALA A 125 -9.15 3.82 -8.42
N PHE A 126 -10.20 2.99 -8.22
CA PHE A 126 -10.08 1.53 -8.41
C PHE A 126 -9.97 1.16 -9.88
N ARG A 127 -10.64 1.90 -10.78
CA ARG A 127 -10.45 1.70 -12.23
C ARG A 127 -9.00 1.98 -12.65
N ILE A 128 -8.39 3.06 -12.13
CA ILE A 128 -6.98 3.37 -12.41
C ILE A 128 -6.07 2.28 -11.87
N LYS A 129 -6.32 1.78 -10.66
CA LYS A 129 -5.52 0.70 -10.06
C LYS A 129 -5.61 -0.59 -10.87
N ASN A 130 -6.79 -0.97 -11.36
CA ASN A 130 -6.97 -2.12 -12.25
C ASN A 130 -6.23 -1.91 -13.58
N ALA A 131 -6.37 -0.74 -14.19
CA ALA A 131 -5.66 -0.41 -15.42
C ALA A 131 -4.14 -0.41 -15.26
N ALA A 132 -3.61 -0.01 -14.10
CA ALA A 132 -2.18 -0.09 -13.80
C ALA A 132 -1.69 -1.55 -13.76
N ILE A 133 -2.48 -2.46 -13.18
CA ILE A 133 -2.20 -3.91 -13.21
C ILE A 133 -2.16 -4.43 -14.63
N ASP A 134 -3.15 -4.07 -15.46
CA ASP A 134 -3.23 -4.51 -16.85
C ASP A 134 -2.05 -3.96 -17.67
N GLN A 135 -1.67 -2.70 -17.48
CA GLN A 135 -0.49 -2.10 -18.12
C GLN A 135 0.78 -2.89 -17.75
N LEU A 136 0.95 -3.24 -16.47
CA LEU A 136 2.13 -3.97 -16.01
C LEU A 136 2.14 -5.40 -16.57
N LYS A 137 1.02 -6.12 -16.53
CA LYS A 137 0.90 -7.48 -17.05
C LYS A 137 1.19 -7.56 -18.55
N ASN A 138 0.75 -6.58 -19.30
CA ASN A 138 0.94 -6.49 -20.76
C ASN A 138 2.28 -5.81 -21.14
N SER A 139 3.09 -5.42 -20.18
CA SER A 139 4.31 -4.67 -20.44
C SER A 139 5.44 -5.47 -21.07
N GLY A 140 5.49 -6.79 -20.85
CA GLY A 140 6.64 -7.64 -21.19
C GLY A 140 7.82 -7.52 -20.21
N VAL A 141 7.74 -6.68 -19.16
CA VAL A 141 8.66 -6.65 -18.02
C VAL A 141 8.20 -7.67 -16.99
N SER A 142 9.13 -8.46 -16.44
CA SER A 142 8.77 -9.36 -15.34
C SER A 142 8.21 -8.60 -14.15
N TYR A 143 7.19 -9.15 -13.49
CA TYR A 143 6.51 -8.45 -12.40
C TYR A 143 6.27 -9.34 -11.18
N SER A 144 6.11 -8.66 -10.03
CA SER A 144 5.48 -9.20 -8.82
C SER A 144 4.39 -8.23 -8.39
N ILE A 145 3.14 -8.69 -8.33
CA ILE A 145 2.01 -7.86 -7.88
C ILE A 145 1.52 -8.40 -6.53
N PHE A 146 1.39 -7.50 -5.57
CA PHE A 146 0.94 -7.83 -4.24
C PHE A 146 -0.43 -7.22 -3.99
N TYR A 147 -1.36 -8.04 -3.53
CA TYR A 147 -2.72 -7.68 -3.18
C TYR A 147 -2.91 -7.79 -1.66
N PRO A 148 -2.40 -6.85 -0.89
CA PRO A 148 -2.62 -6.91 0.56
C PRO A 148 -4.07 -6.63 0.93
N SER A 149 -4.50 -7.24 2.02
CA SER A 149 -5.65 -6.80 2.80
C SER A 149 -5.37 -5.42 3.43
N THR A 150 -6.25 -4.96 4.30
CA THR A 150 -6.08 -3.67 4.98
C THR A 150 -4.87 -3.69 5.91
N PHE A 151 -4.09 -2.62 5.88
CA PHE A 151 -2.95 -2.47 6.76
C PHE A 151 -3.34 -2.00 8.16
N MET A 152 -2.73 -2.57 9.19
CA MET A 152 -2.91 -2.15 10.60
C MET A 152 -2.52 -0.69 10.80
N GLU A 153 -1.53 -0.19 10.06
CA GLU A 153 -1.06 1.20 10.08
C GLU A 153 -2.15 2.21 9.70
N THR A 154 -3.24 1.77 9.08
CA THR A 154 -4.39 2.63 8.78
C THR A 154 -4.96 3.26 10.07
N PHE A 155 -4.88 2.57 11.21
CA PHE A 155 -5.29 3.12 12.51
C PHE A 155 -4.54 4.38 12.91
N LEU A 156 -3.28 4.55 12.49
CA LEU A 156 -2.51 5.77 12.77
C LEU A 156 -3.16 7.03 12.17
N ASN A 157 -3.87 6.89 11.05
CA ASN A 157 -4.63 7.98 10.45
C ASN A 157 -5.99 8.23 11.13
N LEU A 158 -6.54 7.22 11.82
CA LEU A 158 -7.82 7.28 12.50
C LEU A 158 -7.71 7.78 13.95
N ILE A 159 -6.52 7.69 14.55
CA ILE A 159 -6.24 8.17 15.89
C ILE A 159 -5.96 9.68 15.83
N LYS A 160 -6.82 10.49 16.51
CA LYS A 160 -6.61 11.93 16.69
C LYS A 160 -6.88 12.33 18.14
N GLY A 161 -5.85 12.87 18.80
CA GLY A 161 -5.93 13.09 20.23
C GLY A 161 -6.26 11.78 20.97
N ASN A 162 -7.20 11.79 21.86
CA ASN A 162 -7.62 10.62 22.64
C ASN A 162 -8.76 9.83 21.97
N ASN A 163 -8.98 9.98 20.65
CA ASN A 163 -10.07 9.29 19.98
C ASN A 163 -9.59 8.52 18.74
N ILE A 164 -10.24 7.38 18.50
CA ILE A 164 -10.24 6.69 17.19
C ILE A 164 -11.56 7.04 16.50
N TYR A 165 -11.44 7.60 15.29
CA TYR A 165 -12.62 7.97 14.50
C TYR A 165 -12.94 6.90 13.48
N LEU A 166 -14.08 6.24 13.63
CA LEU A 166 -14.61 5.23 12.72
C LEU A 166 -15.83 5.73 11.98
N VAL A 167 -16.15 5.08 10.88
CA VAL A 167 -17.44 5.22 10.21
C VAL A 167 -18.27 3.97 10.48
N SER A 168 -19.53 4.18 10.88
CA SER A 168 -20.47 3.09 11.21
C SER A 168 -20.76 2.21 9.99
N GLY A 169 -21.12 0.92 10.24
CA GLY A 169 -21.55 -0.01 9.21
C GLY A 169 -20.45 -0.98 8.74
N SER A 170 -19.46 -1.25 9.56
CA SER A 170 -18.47 -2.29 9.29
C SER A 170 -19.10 -3.67 9.54
N HIS A 171 -19.35 -4.40 8.47
CA HIS A 171 -19.93 -5.75 8.51
C HIS A 171 -19.03 -6.82 7.92
N ALA A 172 -18.06 -6.42 7.10
CA ALA A 172 -17.14 -7.32 6.46
C ALA A 172 -15.83 -7.42 7.26
N PRO A 173 -15.48 -8.61 7.78
CA PRO A 173 -14.19 -8.82 8.39
C PRO A 173 -13.08 -8.80 7.32
N MET A 174 -11.89 -8.35 7.69
CA MET A 174 -10.72 -8.30 6.84
C MET A 174 -9.50 -8.82 7.60
N TRP A 175 -8.60 -9.53 6.93
CA TRP A 175 -7.36 -10.06 7.51
C TRP A 175 -6.26 -9.00 7.51
N MET A 176 -6.32 -8.08 8.48
CA MET A 176 -5.38 -6.96 8.55
C MET A 176 -3.94 -7.43 8.69
N ILE A 177 -3.03 -6.81 7.92
CA ILE A 177 -1.59 -7.12 7.90
C ILE A 177 -0.78 -5.92 8.39
N ALA A 178 0.27 -6.17 9.18
CA ALA A 178 1.26 -5.15 9.52
C ALA A 178 2.18 -4.89 8.31
N ALA A 179 2.54 -3.64 8.05
CA ALA A 179 3.39 -3.29 6.93
C ALA A 179 4.81 -3.86 7.05
N ALA A 180 5.28 -4.16 8.25
CA ALA A 180 6.54 -4.86 8.47
C ALA A 180 6.47 -6.33 7.99
N ASP A 181 5.41 -7.08 8.34
CA ASP A 181 5.21 -8.45 7.84
C ASP A 181 5.02 -8.47 6.32
N TYR A 182 4.24 -7.51 5.79
CA TYR A 182 4.11 -7.32 4.34
C TYR A 182 5.47 -7.11 3.69
N GLY A 183 6.29 -6.18 4.21
CA GLY A 183 7.61 -5.88 3.67
C GLY A 183 8.55 -7.09 3.71
N ASN A 184 8.50 -7.89 4.78
CA ASN A 184 9.24 -9.14 4.90
C ASN A 184 8.82 -10.16 3.83
N GLN A 185 7.50 -10.34 3.60
CA GLN A 185 6.99 -11.25 2.57
C GLN A 185 7.35 -10.75 1.16
N VAL A 186 7.21 -9.44 0.89
CA VAL A 186 7.65 -8.85 -0.38
C VAL A 186 9.15 -9.11 -0.61
N SER A 187 9.99 -8.86 0.38
CA SER A 187 11.43 -9.10 0.27
C SER A 187 11.75 -10.54 -0.12
N LYS A 188 11.08 -11.53 0.49
CA LYS A 188 11.22 -12.95 0.11
C LYS A 188 10.73 -13.24 -1.32
N ALA A 189 9.62 -12.61 -1.73
CA ALA A 189 9.13 -12.76 -3.10
C ALA A 189 10.13 -12.24 -4.13
N LEU A 190 10.89 -11.18 -3.80
CA LEU A 190 11.92 -10.64 -4.69
C LEU A 190 13.15 -11.56 -4.84
N GLU A 191 13.32 -12.55 -3.97
CA GLU A 191 14.36 -13.59 -4.07
C GLU A 191 13.99 -14.68 -5.08
N ILE A 192 12.69 -14.86 -5.38
CA ILE A 192 12.19 -15.81 -6.38
C ILE A 192 12.52 -15.27 -7.79
N VAL A 193 13.39 -15.96 -8.49
CA VAL A 193 13.98 -15.44 -9.74
C VAL A 193 13.03 -15.56 -10.93
N ASN A 194 12.27 -16.64 -11.03
CA ASN A 194 11.57 -17.03 -12.26
C ASN A 194 10.10 -16.62 -12.27
N GLY A 195 9.64 -16.20 -13.44
CA GLY A 195 8.24 -15.97 -13.76
C GLY A 195 7.65 -14.68 -13.20
N ASN A 196 6.44 -14.41 -13.63
CA ASN A 196 5.59 -13.37 -13.08
C ASN A 196 4.90 -13.90 -11.83
N GLN A 197 4.64 -13.03 -10.87
CA GLN A 197 4.15 -13.41 -9.55
C GLN A 197 2.98 -12.55 -9.13
N GLU A 198 2.00 -13.16 -8.50
CA GLU A 198 0.87 -12.48 -7.89
C GLU A 198 0.60 -13.11 -6.53
N PHE A 199 0.56 -12.30 -5.49
CA PHE A 199 0.33 -12.78 -4.12
C PHE A 199 -0.79 -12.00 -3.44
N VAL A 200 -1.78 -12.71 -2.93
CA VAL A 200 -2.70 -12.16 -1.94
C VAL A 200 -2.01 -12.20 -0.58
N ILE A 201 -1.93 -11.06 0.09
CA ILE A 201 -1.21 -10.90 1.34
C ILE A 201 -2.17 -10.52 2.45
N GLN A 202 -2.40 -11.44 3.40
CA GLN A 202 -3.36 -11.28 4.49
C GLN A 202 -2.71 -11.58 5.84
N GLY A 203 -3.25 -10.93 6.89
CA GLY A 203 -2.82 -11.16 8.26
C GLY A 203 -3.38 -12.45 8.85
N LEU A 204 -3.09 -12.67 10.12
CA LEU A 204 -3.37 -13.95 10.83
C LEU A 204 -4.85 -14.19 11.12
N GLU A 205 -5.59 -13.12 11.42
CA GLU A 205 -6.96 -13.20 11.94
C GLU A 205 -7.85 -12.14 11.29
N PRO A 206 -9.13 -12.47 11.03
CA PRO A 206 -10.07 -11.50 10.49
C PRO A 206 -10.68 -10.63 11.59
N PHE A 207 -10.83 -9.33 11.29
CA PHE A 207 -11.50 -8.36 12.16
C PHE A 207 -12.38 -7.43 11.33
N THR A 208 -13.55 -7.10 11.82
CA THR A 208 -14.26 -5.90 11.41
C THR A 208 -13.53 -4.65 11.96
N TRP A 209 -13.81 -3.46 11.41
CA TRP A 209 -13.25 -2.22 11.96
C TRP A 209 -13.57 -2.02 13.43
N ASP A 210 -14.78 -2.41 13.86
CA ASP A 210 -15.24 -2.25 15.23
C ASP A 210 -14.48 -3.16 16.19
N GLU A 211 -14.26 -4.42 15.81
CA GLU A 211 -13.48 -5.37 16.60
C GLU A 211 -12.01 -4.94 16.65
N ALA A 212 -11.44 -4.58 15.51
CA ALA A 212 -10.06 -4.11 15.45
C ALA A 212 -9.84 -2.86 16.30
N ALA A 213 -10.76 -1.89 16.25
CA ALA A 213 -10.65 -0.68 17.08
C ALA A 213 -10.73 -0.98 18.58
N LYS A 214 -11.53 -1.97 19.02
CA LYS A 214 -11.56 -2.40 20.42
C LYS A 214 -10.19 -2.98 20.83
N VAL A 215 -9.62 -3.87 20.01
CA VAL A 215 -8.28 -4.43 20.27
C VAL A 215 -7.23 -3.32 20.36
N ILE A 216 -7.30 -2.30 19.48
CA ILE A 216 -6.38 -1.14 19.54
C ILE A 216 -6.58 -0.38 20.84
N VAL A 217 -7.80 -0.03 21.21
CA VAL A 217 -8.09 0.75 22.44
C VAL A 217 -7.60 0.02 23.69
N GLU A 218 -7.85 -1.27 23.78
CA GLU A 218 -7.49 -2.09 24.94
C GLU A 218 -5.97 -2.27 25.12
N ASN A 219 -5.21 -2.20 24.03
CA ASN A 219 -3.77 -2.51 24.04
C ASN A 219 -2.86 -1.30 23.77
N TYR A 220 -3.40 -0.14 23.41
CA TYR A 220 -2.64 1.08 23.15
C TYR A 220 -2.11 1.67 24.46
N LYS A 221 -0.77 1.73 24.60
CA LYS A 221 -0.13 2.06 25.88
C LYS A 221 0.14 3.55 26.08
N ALA A 222 0.24 4.33 25.00
CA ALA A 222 0.67 5.73 25.12
C ALA A 222 -0.36 6.62 25.82
N ARG A 223 -1.66 6.29 25.73
CA ARG A 223 -2.77 7.03 26.38
C ARG A 223 -4.08 6.27 26.24
N GLN A 224 -5.06 6.63 27.07
CA GLN A 224 -6.41 6.07 26.96
C GLN A 224 -7.12 6.61 25.71
N LEU A 225 -7.58 5.72 24.85
CA LEU A 225 -8.34 6.04 23.64
C LEU A 225 -9.83 5.77 23.83
N LYS A 226 -10.66 6.54 23.10
CA LYS A 226 -12.12 6.35 23.00
C LYS A 226 -12.54 6.20 21.54
N ILE A 227 -13.45 5.27 21.27
CA ILE A 227 -14.00 5.10 19.92
C ILE A 227 -15.10 6.13 19.69
N LYS A 228 -14.99 6.88 18.60
CA LYS A 228 -16.01 7.81 18.08
C LYS A 228 -16.48 7.31 16.72
N LYS A 229 -17.80 7.23 16.51
CA LYS A 229 -18.38 6.76 15.25
C LYS A 229 -19.19 7.85 14.59
N ALA A 230 -19.01 8.02 13.28
CA ALA A 230 -19.83 8.89 12.44
C ALA A 230 -20.68 8.03 11.50
N PRO A 231 -21.96 8.35 11.29
CA PRO A 231 -22.78 7.72 10.27
C PRO A 231 -22.19 7.91 8.86
N ILE A 232 -22.13 6.85 8.06
CA ILE A 232 -21.58 6.92 6.70
C ILE A 232 -22.30 7.95 5.82
N GLY A 233 -23.61 8.15 6.04
CA GLY A 233 -24.40 9.14 5.31
C GLY A 233 -23.89 10.57 5.51
N ILE A 234 -23.49 10.93 6.73
CA ILE A 234 -22.92 12.25 7.03
C ILE A 234 -21.58 12.42 6.32
N VAL A 235 -20.72 11.39 6.35
CA VAL A 235 -19.40 11.44 5.69
C VAL A 235 -19.57 11.56 4.18
N LYS A 236 -20.53 10.83 3.57
CA LYS A 236 -20.85 10.94 2.15
C LYS A 236 -21.36 12.34 1.78
N PHE A 237 -22.28 12.92 2.59
CA PHE A 237 -22.78 14.26 2.37
C PHE A 237 -21.67 15.31 2.43
N LEU A 238 -20.81 15.27 3.44
CA LEU A 238 -19.65 16.17 3.53
C LEU A 238 -18.66 15.98 2.39
N GLY A 239 -18.57 14.76 1.85
CA GLY A 239 -17.75 14.41 0.69
C GLY A 239 -18.15 15.13 -0.59
N THR A 240 -19.43 15.55 -0.74
CA THR A 240 -19.87 16.34 -1.90
C THR A 240 -19.19 17.70 -2.01
N PHE A 241 -18.69 18.23 -0.91
CA PHE A 241 -18.04 19.54 -0.82
C PHE A 241 -16.51 19.44 -0.66
N ASN A 242 -15.97 18.27 -0.35
CA ASN A 242 -14.54 18.10 -0.07
C ASN A 242 -14.00 16.78 -0.62
N ARG A 243 -13.12 16.85 -1.63
CA ARG A 243 -12.55 15.68 -2.30
C ARG A 243 -11.82 14.70 -1.36
N LYS A 244 -11.14 15.20 -0.32
CA LYS A 244 -10.48 14.33 0.67
C LYS A 244 -11.49 13.54 1.49
N VAL A 245 -12.62 14.16 1.83
CA VAL A 245 -13.72 13.49 2.55
C VAL A 245 -14.42 12.51 1.61
N GLU A 246 -14.66 12.87 0.35
CA GLU A 246 -15.18 11.97 -0.68
C GLU A 246 -14.30 10.73 -0.85
N TYR A 247 -12.99 10.93 -0.99
CA TYR A 247 -12.02 9.84 -1.06
C TYR A 247 -12.14 8.91 0.16
N GLY A 248 -12.16 9.48 1.36
CA GLY A 248 -12.38 8.72 2.60
C GLY A 248 -13.70 7.97 2.62
N ALA A 249 -14.81 8.61 2.19
CA ALA A 249 -16.12 7.97 2.11
C ALA A 249 -16.15 6.79 1.13
N LYS A 250 -15.50 6.93 -0.03
CA LYS A 250 -15.41 5.86 -1.04
C LYS A 250 -14.60 4.67 -0.53
N ILE A 251 -13.40 4.91 0.03
CA ILE A 251 -12.57 3.81 0.56
C ILE A 251 -13.25 3.09 1.72
N LEU A 252 -13.86 3.84 2.64
CA LEU A 252 -14.57 3.26 3.80
C LEU A 252 -15.83 2.49 3.36
N THR A 253 -16.55 2.97 2.32
CA THR A 253 -17.67 2.21 1.74
C THR A 253 -17.18 0.86 1.21
N ALA A 254 -16.07 0.83 0.49
CA ALA A 254 -15.50 -0.41 0.01
C ALA A 254 -15.07 -1.33 1.15
N LEU A 255 -14.29 -0.81 2.12
CA LEU A 255 -13.79 -1.58 3.26
C LEU A 255 -14.90 -2.16 4.14
N ASN A 256 -16.02 -1.42 4.31
CA ASN A 256 -17.14 -1.90 5.14
C ASN A 256 -17.96 -3.00 4.47
N ASN A 257 -17.88 -3.14 3.14
CA ASN A 257 -18.79 -4.01 2.38
C ASN A 257 -18.08 -5.07 1.53
N TYR A 258 -16.74 -4.99 1.37
CA TYR A 258 -16.01 -6.01 0.61
C TYR A 258 -16.01 -7.34 1.36
N PRO A 259 -16.62 -8.41 0.79
CA PRO A 259 -16.67 -9.72 1.44
C PRO A 259 -15.32 -10.44 1.25
N GLU A 260 -14.31 -9.98 1.97
CA GLU A 260 -12.97 -10.54 1.87
C GLU A 260 -13.00 -12.02 2.27
N LYS A 261 -12.37 -12.87 1.46
CA LYS A 261 -12.11 -14.29 1.77
C LYS A 261 -10.65 -14.46 2.07
N PHE A 262 -10.33 -15.49 2.87
CA PHE A 262 -8.93 -15.85 3.09
C PHE A 262 -8.39 -16.59 1.85
N GLU A 263 -7.32 -16.05 1.27
CA GLU A 263 -6.71 -16.57 0.03
C GLU A 263 -5.16 -16.58 0.12
N SER A 264 -4.60 -16.39 1.32
CA SER A 264 -3.14 -16.24 1.49
C SER A 264 -2.37 -17.54 1.74
N ASP A 265 -3.00 -18.71 1.73
CA ASP A 265 -2.27 -19.98 1.90
C ASP A 265 -1.09 -20.16 0.93
N PRO A 266 -1.21 -19.83 -0.38
CA PRO A 266 -0.07 -19.91 -1.29
C PRO A 266 1.04 -18.92 -0.92
N ALA A 267 0.69 -17.69 -0.53
CA ALA A 267 1.66 -16.69 -0.09
C ALA A 267 2.34 -17.10 1.22
N TRP A 268 1.59 -17.64 2.18
CA TRP A 268 2.16 -18.14 3.44
C TRP A 268 3.11 -19.31 3.23
N SER A 269 2.77 -20.23 2.33
CA SER A 269 3.65 -21.35 1.98
C SER A 269 4.93 -20.90 1.32
N ALA A 270 4.86 -19.93 0.40
CA ALA A 270 6.01 -19.47 -0.36
C ALA A 270 6.87 -18.44 0.40
N LEU A 271 6.23 -17.55 1.16
CA LEU A 271 6.86 -16.36 1.74
C LEU A 271 6.91 -16.39 3.28
N GLY A 272 6.27 -17.38 3.91
CA GLY A 272 6.11 -17.50 5.35
C GLY A 272 4.89 -16.73 5.88
N LYS A 273 4.38 -17.20 7.02
CA LYS A 273 3.24 -16.56 7.70
C LYS A 273 3.63 -15.20 8.29
N PRO A 274 2.70 -14.24 8.37
CA PRO A 274 2.86 -13.06 9.21
C PRO A 274 3.09 -13.45 10.67
N THR A 275 3.70 -12.57 11.44
CA THR A 275 4.02 -12.82 12.86
C THR A 275 3.40 -11.78 13.79
N ILE A 276 3.04 -10.62 13.26
CA ILE A 276 2.53 -9.49 14.03
C ILE A 276 1.00 -9.61 14.13
N THR A 277 0.51 -9.89 15.35
CA THR A 277 -0.92 -9.84 15.65
C THR A 277 -1.39 -8.38 15.81
N LEU A 278 -2.68 -8.12 15.66
CA LEU A 278 -3.24 -6.77 15.88
C LEU A 278 -3.00 -6.29 17.32
N LYS A 279 -3.03 -7.20 18.31
CA LYS A 279 -2.70 -6.91 19.70
C LYS A 279 -1.24 -6.48 19.87
N ALA A 280 -0.30 -7.22 19.27
CA ALA A 280 1.12 -6.88 19.31
C ALA A 280 1.40 -5.52 18.64
N PHE A 281 0.78 -5.28 17.47
CA PHE A 281 0.84 -4.00 16.78
C PHE A 281 0.34 -2.85 17.67
N ALA A 282 -0.85 -2.99 18.27
CA ALA A 282 -1.43 -1.97 19.14
C ALA A 282 -0.54 -1.66 20.37
N SER A 283 0.09 -2.70 20.94
CA SER A 283 0.96 -2.55 22.13
C SER A 283 2.30 -1.89 21.82
N ALA A 284 2.69 -1.84 20.54
CA ALA A 284 3.92 -1.19 20.06
C ALA A 284 3.72 0.27 19.62
N LEU A 285 2.47 0.75 19.55
CA LEU A 285 2.12 2.13 19.25
C LEU A 285 2.24 3.03 20.49
#